data_e732d57ef9c135c9f67ce4668c7460f9
#
_entry.id   e732d57ef9c135c9f67ce4668c7460f9
#
_cell.length_a   1.000
_cell.length_b   1.000
_cell.length_c   1.000
_cell.angle_alpha   90.00
_cell.angle_beta   90.00
_cell.angle_gamma   90.00
#
_symmetry.space_group_name_H-M   'P 1'
#
loop_
_entity.id
_entity.type
_entity.pdbx_description
1 polymer ?
#
loop_
_entity_poly.entity_id
_entity_poly.type
_entity_poly.pdbx_seq_one_letter_code
_entity_poly.pdbx_strand_id
1 'polypeptide(L)'
;DIAGPFRCLGRLSFEPRPYQMVPLILALKQERIRLLISDDVGIGKTLESLLIAKELIDRREINRFAVVCLPHLCEQWQNEIKDKFGLDAEIIRSSTVSRLEKRLRPDQNIFRDIPFQVISIDFIKQDNRRNVFLDHCPDFVIVDEAHTCAKPVGANKYQQQRYRLLKDLSDKPGQQLVLLTATPHSGQTEEFQSLIG
;
A
#
# COMPACT_ATOMS: atom_id res chain seq x y z
N ASP A 1 -23.13 12.77 -7.67
CA ASP A 1 -23.44 11.50 -8.33
C ASP A 1 -22.26 10.53 -8.17
N ILE A 2 -22.26 9.78 -7.06
CA ILE A 2 -21.20 8.84 -6.68
C ILE A 2 -21.23 7.56 -7.55
N ALA A 3 -22.21 7.42 -8.40
CA ALA A 3 -22.51 6.24 -9.18
C ALA A 3 -22.24 6.41 -10.69
N GLY A 4 -21.12 7.03 -11.03
CA GLY A 4 -20.55 6.77 -12.35
C GLY A 4 -20.11 5.30 -12.39
N PRO A 5 -20.26 4.60 -13.53
CA PRO A 5 -19.81 3.21 -13.64
C PRO A 5 -18.34 3.13 -13.23
N PHE A 6 -17.99 2.10 -12.45
CA PHE A 6 -16.58 1.84 -12.09
C PHE A 6 -15.76 1.67 -13.37
N ARG A 7 -14.74 2.49 -13.54
CA ARG A 7 -13.93 2.52 -14.77
C ARG A 7 -13.00 1.31 -14.89
N CYS A 8 -12.56 0.78 -13.73
CA CYS A 8 -11.66 -0.36 -13.70
C CYS A 8 -12.31 -1.65 -14.18
N LEU A 9 -13.62 -1.88 -13.95
CA LEU A 9 -14.27 -3.17 -14.18
C LEU A 9 -14.14 -3.67 -15.63
N GLY A 10 -14.24 -2.79 -16.61
CA GLY A 10 -14.10 -3.15 -18.03
C GLY A 10 -12.67 -3.51 -18.48
N ARG A 11 -11.69 -3.41 -17.59
CA ARG A 11 -10.26 -3.62 -17.87
C ARG A 11 -9.59 -4.67 -16.98
N LEU A 12 -10.39 -5.35 -16.16
CA LEU A 12 -9.88 -6.41 -15.30
C LEU A 12 -9.85 -7.75 -16.06
N SER A 13 -8.86 -8.59 -15.73
CA SER A 13 -8.76 -9.96 -16.23
C SER A 13 -9.63 -10.96 -15.45
N PHE A 14 -10.38 -10.48 -14.46
CA PHE A 14 -11.25 -11.27 -13.60
C PHE A 14 -12.54 -10.50 -13.27
N GLU A 15 -13.57 -11.19 -12.81
CA GLU A 15 -14.81 -10.58 -12.34
C GLU A 15 -14.79 -10.50 -10.80
N PRO A 16 -14.77 -9.27 -10.23
CA PRO A 16 -14.78 -9.10 -8.78
C PRO A 16 -16.09 -9.59 -8.18
N ARG A 17 -16.01 -10.26 -7.05
CA ARG A 17 -17.21 -10.64 -6.29
C ARG A 17 -17.81 -9.40 -5.60
N PRO A 18 -19.14 -9.37 -5.36
CA PRO A 18 -19.81 -8.20 -4.78
C PRO A 18 -19.17 -7.70 -3.46
N TYR A 19 -18.77 -8.60 -2.57
CA TYR A 19 -18.13 -8.22 -1.31
C TYR A 19 -16.77 -7.53 -1.50
N GLN A 20 -16.03 -7.89 -2.55
CA GLN A 20 -14.73 -7.26 -2.87
C GLN A 20 -14.87 -5.81 -3.35
N MET A 21 -16.07 -5.41 -3.76
CA MET A 21 -16.38 -4.04 -4.16
C MET A 21 -16.67 -3.11 -2.97
N VAL A 22 -16.96 -3.66 -1.79
CA VAL A 22 -17.33 -2.86 -0.62
C VAL A 22 -16.23 -1.90 -0.20
N PRO A 23 -14.95 -2.31 -0.05
CA PRO A 23 -13.87 -1.38 0.27
C PRO A 23 -13.69 -0.29 -0.78
N LEU A 24 -13.85 -0.60 -2.07
CA LEU A 24 -13.80 0.38 -3.14
C LEU A 24 -14.90 1.44 -2.99
N ILE A 25 -16.15 1.01 -2.73
CA ILE A 25 -17.27 1.92 -2.53
C ILE A 25 -17.04 2.83 -1.31
N LEU A 26 -16.48 2.28 -0.23
CA LEU A 26 -16.15 3.05 0.97
C LEU A 26 -15.01 4.05 0.70
N ALA A 27 -13.99 3.63 -0.05
CA ALA A 27 -12.88 4.50 -0.43
C ALA A 27 -13.36 5.72 -1.24
N LEU A 28 -14.20 5.50 -2.24
CA LEU A 28 -14.70 6.56 -3.12
C LEU A 28 -15.65 7.56 -2.44
N LYS A 29 -16.13 7.26 -1.23
CA LYS A 29 -16.91 8.19 -0.41
C LYS A 29 -16.05 9.12 0.45
N GLN A 30 -14.76 8.82 0.57
CA GLN A 30 -13.86 9.61 1.39
C GLN A 30 -13.15 10.65 0.53
N GLU A 31 -13.03 11.86 1.04
CA GLU A 31 -12.25 12.93 0.43
C GLU A 31 -10.75 12.59 0.44
N ARG A 32 -10.32 11.90 1.49
CA ARG A 32 -8.98 11.36 1.67
C ARG A 32 -9.11 9.90 2.10
N ILE A 33 -8.60 9.00 1.29
CA ILE A 33 -8.74 7.56 1.56
C ILE A 33 -7.90 7.15 2.77
N ARG A 34 -8.59 6.66 3.79
CA ARG A 34 -8.04 6.08 5.01
C ARG A 34 -8.85 4.86 5.37
N LEU A 35 -8.36 3.68 5.03
CA LEU A 35 -9.09 2.42 5.25
C LEU A 35 -8.23 1.39 5.94
N LEU A 36 -8.87 0.67 6.86
CA LEU A 36 -8.38 -0.59 7.40
C LEU A 36 -9.23 -1.71 6.81
N ILE A 37 -8.63 -2.58 6.01
CA ILE A 37 -9.25 -3.79 5.50
C ILE A 37 -8.77 -4.94 6.39
N SER A 38 -9.70 -5.40 7.23
CA SER A 38 -9.49 -6.49 8.16
C SER A 38 -10.44 -7.61 7.78
N ASP A 39 -9.90 -8.73 7.32
CA ASP A 39 -10.72 -9.87 6.94
C ASP A 39 -10.02 -11.17 7.30
N ASP A 40 -10.80 -12.23 7.50
CA ASP A 40 -10.27 -13.56 7.78
C ASP A 40 -9.36 -14.07 6.65
N VAL A 41 -8.41 -14.88 7.03
CA VAL A 41 -7.30 -15.35 6.22
C VAL A 41 -7.73 -15.78 4.79
N GLY A 42 -7.13 -15.13 3.79
CA GLY A 42 -7.01 -15.70 2.44
C GLY A 42 -8.05 -15.23 1.41
N ILE A 43 -8.98 -14.33 1.71
CA ILE A 43 -10.08 -14.01 0.78
C ILE A 43 -10.07 -12.54 0.34
N GLY A 44 -9.08 -12.17 -0.48
CA GLY A 44 -9.31 -11.01 -1.35
C GLY A 44 -8.77 -9.66 -0.91
N LYS A 45 -8.16 -9.49 0.29
CA LYS A 45 -7.60 -8.18 0.72
C LYS A 45 -6.67 -7.56 -0.32
N THR A 46 -5.81 -8.35 -0.91
CA THR A 46 -4.93 -7.92 -2.00
C THR A 46 -5.73 -7.37 -3.17
N LEU A 47 -6.76 -8.12 -3.62
CA LEU A 47 -7.62 -7.69 -4.73
C LEU A 47 -8.43 -6.44 -4.37
N GLU A 48 -8.99 -6.40 -3.19
CA GLU A 48 -9.78 -5.25 -2.70
C GLU A 48 -8.98 -3.96 -2.69
N SER A 49 -7.75 -4.00 -2.17
CA SER A 49 -6.87 -2.83 -2.14
C SER A 49 -6.38 -2.42 -3.54
N LEU A 50 -6.10 -3.40 -4.41
CA LEU A 50 -5.69 -3.12 -5.80
C LEU A 50 -6.85 -2.64 -6.66
N LEU A 51 -8.10 -3.03 -6.39
CA LEU A 51 -9.29 -2.46 -7.03
C LEU A 51 -9.41 -0.96 -6.75
N ILE A 52 -9.12 -0.53 -5.52
CA ILE A 52 -9.09 0.89 -5.17
C ILE A 52 -8.01 1.61 -5.97
N ALA A 53 -6.77 1.11 -5.95
CA ALA A 53 -5.65 1.70 -6.69
C ALA A 53 -5.96 1.80 -8.20
N LYS A 54 -6.47 0.73 -8.79
CA LYS A 54 -6.81 0.68 -10.22
C LYS A 54 -7.92 1.66 -10.59
N GLU A 55 -8.97 1.76 -9.78
CA GLU A 55 -10.04 2.73 -10.03
C GLU A 55 -9.55 4.16 -9.97
N LEU A 56 -8.70 4.50 -8.98
CA LEU A 56 -8.10 5.83 -8.87
C LEU A 56 -7.21 6.16 -10.07
N ILE A 57 -6.43 5.19 -10.57
CA ILE A 57 -5.63 5.35 -11.80
C ILE A 57 -6.53 5.59 -13.00
N ASP A 58 -7.58 4.78 -13.19
CA ASP A 58 -8.49 4.89 -14.32
C ASP A 58 -9.33 6.18 -14.29
N ARG A 59 -9.55 6.73 -13.10
CA ARG A 59 -10.14 8.07 -12.89
C ARG A 59 -9.15 9.21 -13.09
N ARG A 60 -7.86 8.90 -13.18
CA ARG A 60 -6.76 9.87 -13.23
C ARG A 60 -6.62 10.71 -11.94
N GLU A 61 -7.08 10.18 -10.82
CA GLU A 61 -6.93 10.79 -9.51
C GLU A 61 -5.53 10.54 -8.93
N ILE A 62 -4.94 9.40 -9.28
CA ILE A 62 -3.53 9.10 -9.02
C ILE A 62 -2.86 8.58 -10.30
N ASN A 63 -1.54 8.71 -10.37
CA ASN A 63 -0.70 8.13 -11.42
C ASN A 63 0.38 7.19 -10.89
N ARG A 64 0.48 7.07 -9.57
CA ARG A 64 1.47 6.27 -8.85
C ARG A 64 0.84 5.64 -7.62
N PHE A 65 1.31 4.45 -7.26
CA PHE A 65 1.03 3.87 -5.95
C PHE A 65 2.21 3.01 -5.46
N ALA A 66 2.25 2.77 -4.16
CA ALA A 66 3.19 1.86 -3.54
C ALA A 66 2.46 0.83 -2.68
N VAL A 67 2.95 -0.40 -2.71
CA VAL A 67 2.60 -1.46 -1.76
C VAL A 67 3.82 -1.70 -0.87
N VAL A 68 3.65 -1.55 0.43
CA VAL A 68 4.67 -1.87 1.43
C VAL A 68 4.29 -3.20 2.06
N CYS A 69 5.17 -4.19 1.93
CA CYS A 69 4.90 -5.56 2.37
C CYS A 69 6.14 -6.23 2.98
N LEU A 70 5.94 -7.41 3.56
CA LEU A 70 7.05 -8.23 4.05
C LEU A 70 7.93 -8.71 2.88
N PRO A 71 9.25 -8.90 3.09
CA PRO A 71 10.19 -9.23 2.01
C PRO A 71 9.80 -10.42 1.16
N HIS A 72 9.25 -11.47 1.76
CA HIS A 72 8.86 -12.72 1.08
C HIS A 72 7.55 -12.61 0.29
N LEU A 73 6.79 -11.51 0.45
CA LEU A 73 5.54 -11.25 -0.27
C LEU A 73 5.73 -10.37 -1.51
N CYS A 74 6.91 -9.81 -1.72
CA CYS A 74 7.13 -8.85 -2.81
C CYS A 74 6.82 -9.45 -4.19
N GLU A 75 7.28 -10.65 -4.49
CA GLU A 75 7.03 -11.32 -5.77
C GLU A 75 5.56 -11.66 -5.95
N GLN A 76 4.89 -12.10 -4.88
CA GLN A 76 3.46 -12.37 -4.94
C GLN A 76 2.67 -11.11 -5.29
N TRP A 77 2.94 -9.98 -4.63
CA TRP A 77 2.31 -8.70 -4.94
C TRP A 77 2.58 -8.25 -6.38
N GLN A 78 3.83 -8.35 -6.85
CA GLN A 78 4.19 -8.00 -8.23
C GLN A 78 3.41 -8.82 -9.25
N ASN A 79 3.31 -10.14 -9.04
CA ASN A 79 2.56 -11.04 -9.91
C ASN A 79 1.05 -10.73 -9.91
N GLU A 80 0.45 -10.51 -8.75
CA GLU A 80 -0.97 -10.14 -8.64
C GLU A 80 -1.28 -8.82 -9.38
N ILE A 81 -0.43 -7.81 -9.22
CA ILE A 81 -0.54 -6.52 -9.93
C ILE A 81 -0.47 -6.74 -11.44
N LYS A 82 0.47 -7.57 -11.91
CA LYS A 82 0.63 -7.85 -13.35
C LYS A 82 -0.51 -8.66 -13.90
N ASP A 83 -0.80 -9.81 -13.30
CA ASP A 83 -1.70 -10.82 -13.86
C ASP A 83 -3.17 -10.36 -13.83
N LYS A 84 -3.56 -9.65 -12.77
CA LYS A 84 -4.97 -9.26 -12.58
C LYS A 84 -5.28 -7.83 -13.02
N PHE A 85 -4.31 -6.93 -12.93
CA PHE A 85 -4.53 -5.51 -13.21
C PHE A 85 -3.73 -4.99 -14.42
N GLY A 86 -2.84 -5.82 -14.99
CA GLY A 86 -2.08 -5.48 -16.19
C GLY A 86 -1.06 -4.34 -15.99
N LEU A 87 -0.62 -4.13 -14.75
CA LEU A 87 0.34 -3.08 -14.40
C LEU A 87 1.72 -3.67 -14.13
N ASP A 88 2.77 -2.97 -14.57
CA ASP A 88 4.15 -3.36 -14.35
C ASP A 88 4.72 -2.65 -13.11
N ALA A 89 4.78 -3.37 -11.99
CA ALA A 89 5.36 -2.87 -10.74
C ALA A 89 6.81 -3.30 -10.59
N GLU A 90 7.64 -2.41 -10.05
CA GLU A 90 9.03 -2.72 -9.70
C GLU A 90 9.15 -3.07 -8.21
N ILE A 91 9.92 -4.13 -7.92
CA ILE A 91 10.24 -4.50 -6.54
C ILE A 91 11.42 -3.66 -6.05
N ILE A 92 11.20 -2.91 -4.97
CA ILE A 92 12.20 -2.06 -4.32
C ILE A 92 12.62 -2.71 -3.00
N ARG A 93 13.83 -3.23 -2.96
CA ARG A 93 14.48 -3.86 -1.80
C ARG A 93 15.99 -3.81 -1.95
N SER A 94 16.72 -4.21 -0.92
CA SER A 94 18.20 -4.13 -0.90
C SER A 94 18.86 -4.82 -2.10
N SER A 95 18.30 -5.93 -2.58
CA SER A 95 18.85 -6.69 -3.72
C SER A 95 18.55 -6.07 -5.09
N THR A 96 17.57 -5.19 -5.20
CA THR A 96 17.14 -4.60 -6.49
C THR A 96 17.48 -3.12 -6.63
N VAL A 97 17.67 -2.42 -5.53
CA VAL A 97 17.81 -0.95 -5.50
C VAL A 97 18.93 -0.45 -6.40
N SER A 98 20.12 -1.06 -6.37
CA SER A 98 21.25 -0.61 -7.19
C SER A 98 20.98 -0.76 -8.69
N ARG A 99 20.25 -1.79 -9.10
CA ARG A 99 19.81 -1.97 -10.50
C ARG A 99 18.82 -0.91 -10.92
N LEU A 100 17.85 -0.60 -10.04
CA LEU A 100 16.84 0.41 -10.32
C LEU A 100 17.44 1.81 -10.39
N GLU A 101 18.30 2.17 -9.44
CA GLU A 101 18.99 3.47 -9.41
C GLU A 101 19.86 3.70 -10.66
N LYS A 102 20.53 2.66 -11.18
CA LYS A 102 21.32 2.76 -12.43
C LYS A 102 20.48 3.02 -13.68
N ARG A 103 19.18 2.73 -13.65
CA ARG A 103 18.25 2.99 -14.77
C ARG A 103 17.67 4.40 -14.73
N LEU A 104 17.81 5.08 -13.62
CA LEU A 104 17.31 6.44 -13.41
C LEU A 104 18.37 7.48 -13.77
N ARG A 105 17.91 8.65 -14.19
CA ARG A 105 18.77 9.83 -14.39
C ARG A 105 19.21 10.40 -13.02
N PRO A 106 20.29 11.19 -12.97
CA PRO A 106 20.81 11.75 -11.71
C PRO A 106 19.78 12.60 -10.94
N ASP A 107 18.82 13.21 -11.64
CA ASP A 107 17.74 14.05 -11.07
C ASP A 107 16.52 13.26 -10.63
N GLN A 108 16.50 11.95 -10.85
CA GLN A 108 15.38 11.06 -10.55
C GLN A 108 15.59 10.30 -9.23
N ASN A 109 14.46 9.88 -8.62
CA ASN A 109 14.43 9.13 -7.38
C ASN A 109 13.53 7.90 -7.51
N ILE A 110 13.96 6.75 -6.98
CA ILE A 110 13.22 5.48 -7.10
C ILE A 110 11.78 5.58 -6.55
N PHE A 111 11.56 6.32 -5.47
CA PHE A 111 10.24 6.46 -4.85
C PHE A 111 9.33 7.49 -5.54
N ARG A 112 9.94 8.44 -6.27
CA ARG A 112 9.18 9.47 -7.00
C ARG A 112 8.90 9.06 -8.44
N ASP A 113 9.88 8.45 -9.11
CA ASP A 113 9.86 8.32 -10.57
C ASP A 113 9.49 6.92 -11.06
N ILE A 114 9.43 5.92 -10.18
CA ILE A 114 8.87 4.61 -10.49
C ILE A 114 7.37 4.66 -10.14
N PRO A 115 6.47 4.46 -11.12
CA PRO A 115 5.04 4.71 -10.89
C PRO A 115 4.37 3.65 -10.00
N PHE A 116 4.68 2.37 -10.21
CA PHE A 116 4.07 1.26 -9.45
C PHE A 116 5.15 0.51 -8.70
N GLN A 117 5.05 0.52 -7.37
CA GLN A 117 6.12 0.07 -6.49
C GLN A 117 5.62 -1.02 -5.57
N VAL A 118 6.40 -2.09 -5.44
CA VAL A 118 6.27 -3.09 -4.38
C VAL A 118 7.53 -3.01 -3.52
N ILE A 119 7.39 -2.55 -2.29
CA ILE A 119 8.49 -2.15 -1.44
C ILE A 119 8.60 -3.08 -0.24
N SER A 120 9.78 -3.65 -0.01
CA SER A 120 10.05 -4.38 1.22
C SER A 120 10.06 -3.42 2.41
N ILE A 121 9.24 -3.69 3.42
CA ILE A 121 9.21 -2.90 4.66
C ILE A 121 10.57 -2.90 5.36
N ASP A 122 11.31 -4.00 5.27
CA ASP A 122 12.63 -4.12 5.89
C ASP A 122 13.68 -3.25 5.21
N PHE A 123 13.45 -2.85 3.97
CA PHE A 123 14.31 -1.90 3.25
C PHE A 123 14.07 -0.45 3.69
N ILE A 124 12.81 -0.04 3.86
CA ILE A 124 12.46 1.36 4.15
C ILE A 124 12.26 1.68 5.64
N LYS A 125 12.27 0.69 6.54
CA LYS A 125 12.14 0.93 7.99
C LYS A 125 13.36 1.61 8.62
N GLN A 126 14.54 1.54 7.96
CA GLN A 126 15.78 2.17 8.42
C GLN A 126 15.69 3.69 8.29
N ASP A 127 16.18 4.42 9.28
CA ASP A 127 15.94 5.86 9.41
C ASP A 127 16.28 6.69 8.15
N ASN A 128 17.45 6.45 7.54
CA ASN A 128 17.85 7.16 6.34
C ASN A 128 16.95 6.85 5.13
N ARG A 129 16.56 5.58 4.94
CA ARG A 129 15.67 5.16 3.83
C ARG A 129 14.23 5.60 4.08
N ARG A 130 13.77 5.54 5.34
CA ARG A 130 12.43 5.98 5.73
C ARG A 130 12.18 7.42 5.36
N ASN A 131 13.10 8.33 5.71
CA ASN A 131 12.93 9.75 5.41
C ASN A 131 12.83 10.00 3.90
N VAL A 132 13.74 9.40 3.10
CA VAL A 132 13.69 9.53 1.64
C VAL A 132 12.38 8.96 1.07
N PHE A 133 11.90 7.83 1.59
CA PHE A 133 10.61 7.27 1.19
C PHE A 133 9.45 8.21 1.53
N LEU A 134 9.37 8.72 2.75
CA LEU A 134 8.31 9.63 3.19
C LEU A 134 8.27 10.93 2.37
N ASP A 135 9.43 11.45 1.99
CA ASP A 135 9.54 12.68 1.18
C ASP A 135 9.04 12.48 -0.27
N HIS A 136 9.17 11.27 -0.82
CA HIS A 136 8.98 11.02 -2.24
C HIS A 136 7.94 9.94 -2.57
N CYS A 137 7.37 9.25 -1.59
CA CYS A 137 6.40 8.17 -1.82
C CYS A 137 5.16 8.65 -2.59
N PRO A 138 4.50 7.75 -3.32
CA PRO A 138 3.21 8.04 -3.93
C PRO A 138 2.17 8.51 -2.91
N ASP A 139 1.21 9.31 -3.36
CA ASP A 139 0.11 9.81 -2.51
C ASP A 139 -0.84 8.70 -2.07
N PHE A 140 -0.82 7.55 -2.73
CA PHE A 140 -1.58 6.35 -2.37
C PHE A 140 -0.64 5.20 -2.01
N VAL A 141 -0.71 4.74 -0.76
CA VAL A 141 0.12 3.66 -0.23
C VAL A 141 -0.75 2.58 0.41
N ILE A 142 -0.48 1.33 0.06
CA ILE A 142 -1.04 0.14 0.69
C ILE A 142 0.03 -0.45 1.61
N VAL A 143 -0.31 -0.73 2.86
CA VAL A 143 0.58 -1.43 3.81
C VAL A 143 -0.02 -2.79 4.13
N ASP A 144 0.64 -3.84 3.69
CA ASP A 144 0.22 -5.22 3.96
C ASP A 144 0.76 -5.71 5.30
N GLU A 145 0.03 -6.66 5.91
CA GLU A 145 0.35 -7.21 7.22
C GLU A 145 0.61 -6.11 8.29
N ALA A 146 -0.26 -5.08 8.28
CA ALA A 146 -0.09 -3.89 9.12
C ALA A 146 0.03 -4.21 10.63
N HIS A 147 -0.52 -5.33 11.08
CA HIS A 147 -0.36 -5.80 12.47
C HIS A 147 1.11 -6.02 12.86
N THR A 148 2.01 -6.30 11.91
CA THR A 148 3.45 -6.39 12.17
C THR A 148 4.08 -5.03 12.50
N CYS A 149 3.35 -3.94 12.28
CA CYS A 149 3.74 -2.57 12.56
C CYS A 149 3.08 -2.01 13.83
N ALA A 150 2.28 -2.81 14.57
CA ALA A 150 1.63 -2.38 15.80
C ALA A 150 2.66 -2.01 16.88
N LYS A 151 2.25 -1.10 17.79
CA LYS A 151 3.10 -0.66 18.89
C LYS A 151 3.41 -1.83 19.83
N PRO A 152 4.66 -2.21 20.01
CA PRO A 152 4.99 -3.38 20.77
C PRO A 152 5.18 -3.06 22.23
N VAL A 153 4.57 -3.85 23.11
CA VAL A 153 4.93 -3.91 24.53
C VAL A 153 6.19 -4.78 24.63
N GLY A 154 7.33 -4.17 24.98
CA GLY A 154 8.60 -4.90 25.09
C GLY A 154 9.37 -5.12 23.78
N ALA A 155 9.20 -4.25 22.82
CA ALA A 155 9.65 -4.44 21.43
C ALA A 155 11.14 -4.46 21.18
N ASN A 156 11.53 -5.32 20.26
CA ASN A 156 12.84 -5.23 19.63
C ASN A 156 12.94 -3.99 18.69
N LYS A 157 14.18 -3.62 18.33
CA LYS A 157 14.47 -2.47 17.46
C LYS A 157 13.71 -2.50 16.13
N TYR A 158 13.51 -3.68 15.54
CA TYR A 158 12.87 -3.85 14.24
C TYR A 158 11.38 -3.52 14.27
N GLN A 159 10.69 -3.95 15.32
CA GLN A 159 9.27 -3.65 15.52
C GLN A 159 9.04 -2.16 15.76
N GLN A 160 9.94 -1.51 16.52
CA GLN A 160 9.90 -0.06 16.74
C GLN A 160 10.09 0.73 15.43
N GLN A 161 10.99 0.27 14.54
CA GLN A 161 11.21 0.91 13.23
C GLN A 161 10.00 0.78 12.30
N ARG A 162 9.35 -0.39 12.27
CA ARG A 162 8.12 -0.60 11.49
C ARG A 162 6.97 0.26 12.02
N TYR A 163 6.80 0.33 13.32
CA TYR A 163 5.81 1.19 13.96
C TYR A 163 6.02 2.66 13.62
N ARG A 164 7.26 3.16 13.70
CA ARG A 164 7.61 4.54 13.35
C ARG A 164 7.28 4.84 11.88
N LEU A 165 7.65 3.94 10.97
CA LEU A 165 7.35 4.09 9.55
C LEU A 165 5.83 4.25 9.32
N LEU A 166 5.03 3.38 9.91
CA LEU A 166 3.57 3.43 9.76
C LEU A 166 2.99 4.71 10.37
N LYS A 167 3.48 5.10 11.54
CA LYS A 167 3.06 6.33 12.20
C LYS A 167 3.41 7.57 11.37
N ASP A 168 4.66 7.69 10.92
CA ASP A 168 5.11 8.82 10.11
C ASP A 168 4.33 8.92 8.79
N LEU A 169 4.04 7.77 8.16
CA LEU A 169 3.22 7.70 6.95
C LEU A 169 1.77 8.13 7.22
N SER A 170 1.22 7.72 8.35
CA SER A 170 -0.12 8.08 8.79
C SER A 170 -0.25 9.57 9.13
N ASP A 171 0.76 10.14 9.76
CA ASP A 171 0.79 11.56 10.14
C ASP A 171 1.08 12.49 8.95
N LYS A 172 1.52 11.94 7.81
CA LYS A 172 1.86 12.74 6.62
C LYS A 172 0.62 13.42 6.03
N PRO A 173 0.62 14.76 5.90
CA PRO A 173 -0.51 15.49 5.33
C PRO A 173 -0.84 15.05 3.90
N GLY A 174 -2.13 14.87 3.60
CA GLY A 174 -2.59 14.47 2.26
C GLY A 174 -2.38 13.00 1.90
N GLN A 175 -1.65 12.21 2.70
CA GLN A 175 -1.37 10.81 2.41
C GLN A 175 -2.64 9.96 2.43
N GLN A 176 -2.93 9.28 1.32
CA GLN A 176 -3.95 8.25 1.24
C GLN A 176 -3.34 6.90 1.62
N LEU A 177 -4.01 6.17 2.49
CA LEU A 177 -3.47 4.99 3.14
C LEU A 177 -4.51 3.88 3.26
N VAL A 178 -4.15 2.70 2.80
CA VAL A 178 -4.93 1.47 3.00
C VAL A 178 -4.08 0.49 3.79
N LEU A 179 -4.56 0.09 4.95
CA LEU A 179 -3.92 -0.90 5.80
C LEU A 179 -4.63 -2.24 5.64
N LEU A 180 -3.85 -3.29 5.38
CA LEU A 180 -4.34 -4.66 5.33
C LEU A 180 -3.84 -5.42 6.55
N THR A 181 -4.73 -6.12 7.23
CA THR A 181 -4.37 -6.95 8.37
C THR A 181 -5.16 -8.24 8.37
N ALA A 182 -4.58 -9.31 8.89
CA ALA A 182 -5.37 -10.45 9.36
C ALA A 182 -6.18 -9.97 10.58
N THR A 183 -7.28 -10.67 10.90
CA THR A 183 -8.23 -10.29 11.94
C THR A 183 -7.52 -9.73 13.18
N PRO A 184 -7.72 -8.47 13.55
CA PRO A 184 -7.04 -7.91 14.70
C PRO A 184 -7.58 -8.55 15.98
N HIS A 185 -6.70 -9.09 16.80
CA HIS A 185 -7.04 -9.37 18.18
C HIS A 185 -7.45 -8.06 18.86
N SER A 186 -8.46 -8.10 19.69
CA SER A 186 -9.26 -6.99 20.24
C SER A 186 -8.54 -5.76 20.83
N GLY A 187 -7.23 -5.79 21.02
CA GLY A 187 -6.43 -4.63 21.46
C GLY A 187 -5.70 -3.86 20.36
N GLN A 188 -5.57 -4.43 19.17
CA GLN A 188 -4.85 -3.79 18.05
C GLN A 188 -5.76 -2.93 17.17
N THR A 189 -7.07 -3.18 17.19
CA THR A 189 -8.05 -2.44 16.38
C THR A 189 -8.09 -0.97 16.75
N GLU A 190 -8.05 -0.64 18.04
CA GLU A 190 -8.07 0.75 18.53
C GLU A 190 -6.80 1.51 18.15
N GLU A 191 -5.63 0.86 18.16
CA GLU A 191 -4.37 1.46 17.74
C GLU A 191 -4.39 1.77 16.24
N PHE A 192 -4.92 0.85 15.39
CA PHE A 192 -5.04 1.11 13.96
C PHE A 192 -6.11 2.15 13.64
N GLN A 193 -7.24 2.17 14.37
CA GLN A 193 -8.25 3.20 14.23
C GLN A 193 -7.67 4.59 14.53
N SER A 194 -6.80 4.71 15.54
CA SER A 194 -6.14 5.98 15.84
C SER A 194 -5.14 6.44 14.75
N LEU A 195 -4.61 5.50 13.95
CA LEU A 195 -3.72 5.80 12.82
C LEU A 195 -4.47 6.17 11.54
N ILE A 196 -5.71 5.74 11.43
CA ILE A 196 -6.53 6.00 10.24
C ILE A 196 -7.36 7.29 10.41
N GLY A 197 -7.62 7.73 11.61
CA GLY A 197 -8.34 8.97 11.96
C GLY A 197 -9.82 8.76 12.09
#